data_16772b0c4956ab793c41e933009d9d40
#
_entry.id   16772b0c4956ab793c41e933009d9d40
#
_cell.length_a   1.000
_cell.length_b   1.000
_cell.length_c   1.000
_cell.angle_alpha   90.00
_cell.angle_beta   90.00
_cell.angle_gamma   90.00
#
_symmetry.space_group_name_H-M   'P 1'
#
loop_
_entity.id
_entity.type
_entity.pdbx_description
1 polymer ?
#
loop_
_entity_poly.entity_id
_entity_poly.type
_entity_poly.pdbx_seq_one_letter_code
_entity_poly.pdbx_strand_id
1 'polypeptide(L)'
;MRYLRSILPAIVLGFIFEAAIAQQVPMYSQYIMNGFLINPSFAGRDGYTTVNLTVREQWVGMTGAPSTYAASFQTRILKNSFISKSTAVRKKIIKPTKGGKVGLGGYIFNDNNGIMHRTGFQLAYAYHISMGRTEGIPNDLSFGLAMTAYQFAVNYKDLIYDKADPLLNSYDQSVFIPDFNFGASFTTSRYYVGFAMTNLLRGSILIGDTSGTKRSELGNYFLTGGVKFPLSADWTIEPSAFIKASDMFFKSVQMDLTARAYYKEDYWAGVSWRTNDAIILLMGLKYDRFYFAYAFDFTLTDIRKQTFGSHELSVAVKFGESARRYRWINAY
;
A
#
# COMPACT_ATOMS: atom_id res chain seq x y z
N MET A 1 -20.90 -24.60 26.36
CA MET A 1 -21.64 -23.39 25.87
C MET A 1 -21.73 -22.21 26.87
N ARG A 2 -21.50 -22.38 28.17
CA ARG A 2 -21.53 -21.26 29.14
C ARG A 2 -20.30 -20.32 29.07
N TYR A 3 -19.12 -20.82 28.72
CA TYR A 3 -17.88 -20.01 28.65
C TYR A 3 -17.79 -19.11 27.42
N LEU A 4 -18.48 -19.43 26.33
CA LEU A 4 -18.46 -18.59 25.10
C LEU A 4 -19.24 -17.27 25.28
N ARG A 5 -20.24 -17.23 26.19
CA ARG A 5 -21.02 -16.02 26.47
C ARG A 5 -20.31 -14.98 27.34
N SER A 6 -19.26 -15.37 28.05
CA SER A 6 -18.49 -14.47 28.92
C SER A 6 -17.25 -13.88 28.19
N ILE A 7 -16.81 -14.48 27.08
CA ILE A 7 -15.64 -14.03 26.33
C ILE A 7 -16.02 -12.91 25.36
N LEU A 8 -17.22 -12.92 24.81
CA LEU A 8 -17.69 -11.92 23.85
C LEU A 8 -17.69 -10.47 24.40
N PRO A 9 -18.21 -10.20 25.65
CA PRO A 9 -18.16 -8.86 26.22
C PRO A 9 -16.73 -8.42 26.61
N ALA A 10 -15.83 -9.34 26.96
CA ALA A 10 -14.45 -9.01 27.30
C ALA A 10 -13.64 -8.60 26.06
N ILE A 11 -13.94 -9.15 24.90
CA ILE A 11 -13.33 -8.75 23.64
C ILE A 11 -13.84 -7.38 23.19
N VAL A 12 -15.11 -7.06 23.43
CA VAL A 12 -15.70 -5.76 23.07
C VAL A 12 -15.21 -4.63 23.98
N LEU A 13 -14.92 -4.90 25.26
CA LEU A 13 -14.42 -3.89 26.21
C LEU A 13 -12.94 -3.54 25.98
N GLY A 14 -12.16 -4.38 25.27
CA GLY A 14 -10.74 -4.16 24.96
C GLY A 14 -10.48 -3.11 23.87
N PHE A 15 -11.50 -2.62 23.17
CA PHE A 15 -11.35 -1.69 22.04
C PHE A 15 -11.61 -0.21 22.36
N ILE A 16 -11.77 0.18 23.61
CA ILE A 16 -11.90 1.60 23.99
C ILE A 16 -10.49 2.09 24.38
N PHE A 17 -9.62 2.34 23.37
CA PHE A 17 -8.38 3.05 23.57
C PHE A 17 -8.45 4.41 22.88
N GLU A 18 -8.18 5.46 23.65
CA GLU A 18 -8.05 6.83 23.16
C GLU A 18 -6.92 6.92 22.14
N ALA A 19 -7.20 7.60 21.03
CA ALA A 19 -6.27 7.84 19.93
C ALA A 19 -5.15 8.77 20.40
N ALA A 20 -4.00 8.24 20.76
CA ALA A 20 -2.78 9.01 20.75
C ALA A 20 -2.51 9.43 19.30
N ILE A 21 -2.45 10.73 19.02
CA ILE A 21 -2.13 11.31 17.72
C ILE A 21 -0.66 11.01 17.44
N ALA A 22 -0.39 9.86 16.85
CA ALA A 22 0.91 9.48 16.34
C ALA A 22 1.03 9.96 14.88
N GLN A 23 2.23 10.37 14.48
CA GLN A 23 2.53 10.73 13.09
C GLN A 23 2.11 9.59 12.16
N GLN A 24 1.13 9.83 11.31
CA GLN A 24 0.60 8.81 10.41
C GLN A 24 1.40 8.81 9.10
N VAL A 25 1.85 7.63 8.70
CA VAL A 25 2.33 7.39 7.32
C VAL A 25 1.14 7.53 6.37
N PRO A 26 1.34 8.08 5.14
CA PRO A 26 0.28 8.22 4.16
C PRO A 26 -0.52 6.93 3.99
N MET A 27 -1.83 7.04 3.98
CA MET A 27 -2.72 5.91 3.73
C MET A 27 -3.32 6.02 2.34
N TYR A 28 -3.13 4.98 1.54
CA TYR A 28 -3.71 4.87 0.21
C TYR A 28 -5.05 4.14 0.31
N SER A 29 -6.11 4.72 -0.25
CA SER A 29 -7.42 4.08 -0.32
C SER A 29 -7.45 2.99 -1.40
N GLN A 30 -6.63 3.15 -2.45
CA GLN A 30 -6.42 2.18 -3.52
C GLN A 30 -5.25 1.23 -3.25
N TYR A 31 -5.01 0.84 -1.98
CA TYR A 31 -3.89 -0.03 -1.58
C TYR A 31 -3.86 -1.36 -2.34
N ILE A 32 -4.99 -1.81 -2.84
CA ILE A 32 -5.08 -3.06 -3.62
C ILE A 32 -4.58 -2.85 -5.04
N MET A 33 -4.80 -1.66 -5.62
CA MET A 33 -4.33 -1.29 -6.95
C MET A 33 -2.79 -1.22 -7.00
N ASN A 34 -2.17 -0.66 -5.99
CA ASN A 34 -0.71 -0.54 -5.88
C ASN A 34 -0.20 -1.00 -4.50
N GLY A 35 -0.42 -2.27 -4.18
CA GLY A 35 0.03 -2.86 -2.91
C GLY A 35 1.53 -2.81 -2.71
N PHE A 36 2.32 -2.59 -3.76
CA PHE A 36 3.77 -2.44 -3.69
C PHE A 36 4.19 -1.21 -2.86
N LEU A 37 3.38 -0.14 -2.82
CA LEU A 37 3.67 1.02 -1.97
C LEU A 37 3.66 0.67 -0.46
N ILE A 38 2.98 -0.41 -0.09
CA ILE A 38 2.79 -0.83 1.31
C ILE A 38 3.68 -2.03 1.65
N ASN A 39 3.79 -2.99 0.73
CA ASN A 39 4.46 -4.25 0.99
C ASN A 39 5.52 -4.56 -0.08
N PRO A 40 6.82 -4.56 0.28
CA PRO A 40 7.89 -4.83 -0.68
C PRO A 40 7.84 -6.25 -1.27
N SER A 41 7.20 -7.22 -0.62
CA SER A 41 7.03 -8.58 -1.18
C SER A 41 6.13 -8.61 -2.42
N PHE A 42 5.38 -7.54 -2.67
CA PHE A 42 4.53 -7.43 -3.85
C PHE A 42 5.28 -6.96 -5.11
N ALA A 43 6.56 -6.60 -4.99
CA ALA A 43 7.36 -6.22 -6.16
C ALA A 43 7.37 -7.35 -7.19
N GLY A 44 6.86 -7.08 -8.41
CA GLY A 44 6.76 -8.06 -9.49
C GLY A 44 5.81 -9.23 -9.25
N ARG A 45 4.93 -9.16 -8.24
CA ARG A 45 3.98 -10.23 -7.89
C ARG A 45 3.14 -10.69 -9.08
N ASP A 46 2.65 -9.78 -9.86
CA ASP A 46 1.76 -10.06 -10.99
C ASP A 46 2.48 -10.64 -12.22
N GLY A 47 3.81 -10.72 -12.20
CA GLY A 47 4.59 -11.20 -13.34
C GLY A 47 4.76 -10.21 -14.49
N TYR A 48 4.20 -9.01 -14.35
CA TYR A 48 4.29 -7.92 -15.32
C TYR A 48 5.37 -6.89 -14.96
N THR A 49 5.78 -6.11 -15.94
CA THR A 49 6.40 -4.82 -15.71
C THR A 49 5.28 -3.80 -15.59
N THR A 50 5.16 -3.20 -14.42
CA THR A 50 4.09 -2.25 -14.11
C THR A 50 4.69 -0.89 -13.78
N VAL A 51 4.14 0.15 -14.38
CA VAL A 51 4.35 1.55 -13.97
C VAL A 51 3.03 2.03 -13.39
N ASN A 52 3.07 2.66 -12.23
CA ASN A 52 1.88 3.17 -11.58
C ASN A 52 2.13 4.60 -11.09
N LEU A 53 1.14 5.46 -11.27
CA LEU A 53 1.08 6.80 -10.73
C LEU A 53 -0.13 6.88 -9.81
N THR A 54 0.09 7.33 -8.58
CA THR A 54 -0.97 7.54 -7.57
C THR A 54 -0.92 8.98 -7.08
N VAL A 55 -2.05 9.63 -7.09
CA VAL A 55 -2.26 11.00 -6.58
C VAL A 55 -3.39 10.95 -5.57
N ARG A 56 -3.14 11.45 -4.37
CA ARG A 56 -4.12 11.51 -3.29
C ARG A 56 -4.17 12.92 -2.70
N GLU A 57 -5.36 13.50 -2.71
CA GLU A 57 -5.68 14.77 -2.07
C GLU A 57 -6.67 14.50 -0.93
N GLN A 58 -6.23 14.68 0.31
CA GLN A 58 -7.09 14.46 1.47
C GLN A 58 -7.77 15.77 1.87
N TRP A 59 -8.99 15.66 2.40
CA TRP A 59 -9.75 16.78 2.97
C TRP A 59 -9.76 18.04 2.08
N VAL A 60 -10.10 17.86 0.82
CA VAL A 60 -10.16 18.92 -0.18
C VAL A 60 -11.01 20.08 0.32
N GLY A 61 -10.51 21.31 0.16
CA GLY A 61 -11.13 22.54 0.66
C GLY A 61 -10.51 23.09 1.94
N MET A 62 -9.70 22.31 2.65
CA MET A 62 -8.98 22.76 3.85
C MET A 62 -7.60 23.32 3.49
N THR A 63 -7.23 24.43 4.11
CA THR A 63 -5.87 24.99 3.96
C THR A 63 -4.84 24.04 4.60
N GLY A 64 -3.76 23.74 3.87
CA GLY A 64 -2.72 22.80 4.35
C GLY A 64 -3.17 21.34 4.41
N ALA A 65 -4.23 20.97 3.70
CA ALA A 65 -4.70 19.61 3.61
C ALA A 65 -3.61 18.65 3.10
N PRO A 66 -3.58 17.38 3.56
CA PRO A 66 -2.57 16.43 3.15
C PRO A 66 -2.69 16.07 1.66
N SER A 67 -1.54 16.02 0.98
CA SER A 67 -1.45 15.55 -0.41
C SER A 67 -0.29 14.59 -0.58
N THR A 68 -0.50 13.51 -1.33
CA THR A 68 0.50 12.47 -1.55
C THR A 68 0.57 12.11 -3.03
N TYR A 69 1.77 12.15 -3.57
CA TYR A 69 2.09 11.80 -4.95
C TYR A 69 3.08 10.65 -4.94
N ALA A 70 2.81 9.59 -5.68
CA ALA A 70 3.72 8.46 -5.79
C ALA A 70 3.78 7.95 -7.22
N ALA A 71 4.99 7.73 -7.71
CA ALA A 71 5.23 7.06 -8.98
C ALA A 71 6.06 5.81 -8.74
N SER A 72 5.55 4.64 -9.13
CA SER A 72 6.19 3.35 -8.90
C SER A 72 6.44 2.59 -10.19
N PHE A 73 7.52 1.83 -10.17
CA PHE A 73 7.90 0.86 -11.19
C PHE A 73 8.18 -0.48 -10.54
N GLN A 74 7.67 -1.56 -11.12
CA GLN A 74 8.01 -2.90 -10.65
C GLN A 74 8.06 -3.87 -11.83
N THR A 75 8.92 -4.87 -11.72
CA THR A 75 9.07 -5.90 -12.72
C THR A 75 9.44 -7.23 -12.10
N ARG A 76 9.09 -8.31 -12.78
CA ARG A 76 9.53 -9.66 -12.40
C ARG A 76 10.56 -10.15 -13.41
N ILE A 77 11.74 -10.53 -12.93
CA ILE A 77 12.77 -11.08 -13.78
C ILE A 77 12.41 -12.55 -14.06
N LEU A 78 11.98 -12.80 -15.28
CA LEU A 78 11.65 -14.14 -15.76
C LEU A 78 12.93 -14.82 -16.25
N LYS A 79 13.36 -15.88 -15.57
CA LYS A 79 14.40 -16.76 -16.10
C LYS A 79 13.90 -17.39 -17.41
N ASN A 80 14.59 -17.18 -18.54
CA ASN A 80 14.41 -17.90 -19.82
C ASN A 80 13.38 -17.36 -20.82
N SER A 81 13.07 -16.08 -20.87
CA SER A 81 12.18 -15.57 -21.93
C SER A 81 12.80 -15.69 -23.34
N PHE A 82 14.12 -15.56 -23.46
CA PHE A 82 14.83 -15.67 -24.76
C PHE A 82 15.00 -17.12 -25.26
N ILE A 83 15.27 -18.06 -24.35
CA ILE A 83 15.47 -19.46 -24.71
C ILE A 83 14.13 -20.13 -25.07
N SER A 84 13.04 -19.75 -24.42
CA SER A 84 11.72 -20.28 -24.77
C SER A 84 11.20 -19.74 -26.10
N LYS A 85 11.62 -18.55 -26.56
CA LYS A 85 11.29 -18.03 -27.88
C LYS A 85 12.03 -18.79 -28.98
N SER A 86 13.30 -19.13 -28.80
CA SER A 86 14.08 -19.86 -29.82
C SER A 86 13.65 -21.33 -29.94
N THR A 87 13.15 -21.94 -28.87
CA THR A 87 12.63 -23.33 -28.88
C THR A 87 11.17 -23.43 -29.34
N ALA A 88 10.41 -22.33 -29.34
CA ALA A 88 9.03 -22.30 -29.83
C ALA A 88 8.91 -22.54 -31.35
N VAL A 89 9.96 -22.34 -32.11
CA VAL A 89 10.04 -22.61 -33.55
C VAL A 89 10.06 -24.11 -33.84
N ARG A 90 10.42 -24.95 -32.88
CA ARG A 90 10.44 -26.41 -32.99
C ARG A 90 9.33 -27.04 -32.11
N LYS A 91 8.09 -26.99 -32.54
CA LYS A 91 6.91 -27.83 -32.13
C LYS A 91 7.05 -28.74 -30.88
N LYS A 92 7.78 -28.38 -29.85
CA LYS A 92 7.70 -29.05 -28.55
C LYS A 92 6.75 -28.27 -27.66
N ILE A 93 5.76 -28.96 -27.11
CA ILE A 93 4.83 -28.47 -26.10
C ILE A 93 5.65 -27.77 -25.01
N ILE A 94 5.67 -26.44 -25.05
CA ILE A 94 6.40 -25.62 -24.09
C ILE A 94 5.66 -25.81 -22.79
N LYS A 95 6.24 -26.57 -21.85
CA LYS A 95 5.79 -26.55 -20.44
C LYS A 95 5.88 -25.09 -20.00
N PRO A 96 4.81 -24.54 -19.41
CA PRO A 96 4.84 -23.16 -18.93
C PRO A 96 6.06 -23.03 -18.03
N THR A 97 6.98 -22.20 -18.45
CA THR A 97 8.21 -21.92 -17.70
C THR A 97 7.80 -21.40 -16.32
N LYS A 98 8.40 -21.96 -15.28
CA LYS A 98 8.24 -21.44 -13.91
C LYS A 98 8.58 -19.96 -13.97
N GLY A 99 7.62 -19.10 -13.60
CA GLY A 99 7.83 -17.66 -13.54
C GLY A 99 9.12 -17.31 -12.81
N GLY A 100 9.73 -16.21 -13.13
CA GLY A 100 10.95 -15.75 -12.46
C GLY A 100 10.76 -15.71 -10.95
N LYS A 101 11.85 -15.91 -10.23
CA LYS A 101 11.81 -15.95 -8.77
C LYS A 101 12.06 -14.58 -8.14
N VAL A 102 12.49 -13.60 -8.94
CA VAL A 102 12.94 -12.30 -8.46
C VAL A 102 12.03 -11.20 -8.96
N GLY A 103 11.50 -10.42 -8.05
CA GLY A 103 10.84 -9.17 -8.30
C GLY A 103 11.75 -8.00 -7.93
N LEU A 104 11.80 -6.99 -8.79
CA LEU A 104 12.47 -5.72 -8.51
C LEU A 104 11.43 -4.61 -8.61
N GLY A 105 11.56 -3.63 -7.76
CA GLY A 105 10.69 -2.46 -7.80
C GLY A 105 11.34 -1.24 -7.18
N GLY A 106 10.78 -0.10 -7.50
CA GLY A 106 11.13 1.16 -6.87
C GLY A 106 9.98 2.14 -7.00
N TYR A 107 9.91 3.09 -6.09
CA TYR A 107 9.02 4.23 -6.21
C TYR A 107 9.65 5.49 -5.66
N ILE A 108 9.18 6.60 -6.17
CA ILE A 108 9.43 7.93 -5.62
C ILE A 108 8.13 8.45 -5.05
N PHE A 109 8.22 9.24 -4.00
CA PHE A 109 7.03 9.83 -3.38
C PHE A 109 7.31 11.24 -2.88
N ASN A 110 6.26 12.02 -2.86
CA ASN A 110 6.18 13.32 -2.19
C ASN A 110 4.90 13.33 -1.37
N ASP A 111 5.04 13.59 -0.08
CA ASP A 111 3.95 13.63 0.88
C ASP A 111 4.01 14.94 1.66
N ASN A 112 2.95 15.72 1.55
CA ASN A 112 2.81 17.01 2.21
C ASN A 112 1.67 16.89 3.21
N ASN A 113 1.91 17.26 4.45
CA ASN A 113 0.90 17.26 5.51
C ASN A 113 1.04 18.52 6.35
N GLY A 114 0.28 19.56 5.98
CA GLY A 114 0.41 20.89 6.56
C GLY A 114 1.82 21.46 6.34
N ILE A 115 2.53 21.67 7.44
CA ILE A 115 3.90 22.20 7.42
C ILE A 115 4.96 21.10 7.23
N MET A 116 4.61 19.83 7.30
CA MET A 116 5.52 18.70 7.16
C MET A 116 5.57 18.21 5.72
N HIS A 117 6.77 18.07 5.19
CA HIS A 117 7.04 17.60 3.85
C HIS A 117 7.96 16.39 3.89
N ARG A 118 7.62 15.34 3.17
CA ARG A 118 8.43 14.13 3.01
C ARG A 118 8.61 13.84 1.52
N THR A 119 9.83 13.88 1.04
CA THR A 119 10.16 13.53 -0.34
C THR A 119 11.22 12.46 -0.34
N GLY A 120 10.99 11.35 -1.03
CA GLY A 120 11.94 10.26 -1.01
C GLY A 120 11.70 9.21 -2.08
N PHE A 121 12.48 8.14 -1.92
CA PHE A 121 12.40 6.99 -2.81
C PHE A 121 12.53 5.68 -2.03
N GLN A 122 12.05 4.60 -2.64
CA GLN A 122 12.24 3.24 -2.17
C GLN A 122 12.75 2.36 -3.30
N LEU A 123 13.69 1.47 -3.00
CA LEU A 123 14.13 0.38 -3.87
C LEU A 123 13.84 -0.94 -3.17
N ALA A 124 13.23 -1.88 -3.87
CA ALA A 124 12.80 -3.15 -3.32
C ALA A 124 13.28 -4.34 -4.15
N TYR A 125 13.61 -5.38 -3.43
CA TYR A 125 13.90 -6.72 -3.93
C TYR A 125 12.91 -7.70 -3.31
N ALA A 126 12.25 -8.52 -4.13
CA ALA A 126 11.37 -9.57 -3.68
C ALA A 126 11.82 -10.94 -4.23
N TYR A 127 11.69 -11.97 -3.39
CA TYR A 127 11.94 -13.35 -3.81
C TYR A 127 10.64 -14.14 -3.71
N HIS A 128 10.26 -14.76 -4.83
CA HIS A 128 9.02 -15.51 -4.98
C HIS A 128 9.29 -17.01 -5.06
N ILE A 129 8.70 -17.76 -4.15
CA ILE A 129 8.79 -19.21 -4.06
C ILE A 129 7.46 -19.80 -4.50
N SER A 130 7.44 -20.48 -5.65
CA SER A 130 6.23 -21.14 -6.12
C SER A 130 6.02 -22.47 -5.37
N MET A 131 4.92 -22.58 -4.62
CA MET A 131 4.54 -23.72 -3.78
C MET A 131 3.49 -24.62 -4.44
N GLY A 132 3.42 -24.62 -5.75
CA GLY A 132 2.42 -25.37 -6.50
C GLY A 132 1.55 -24.47 -7.35
N ARG A 133 0.40 -24.97 -7.78
CA ARG A 133 -0.56 -24.25 -8.61
C ARG A 133 -1.99 -24.59 -8.22
N THR A 134 -2.82 -23.58 -8.19
CA THR A 134 -4.27 -23.70 -8.07
C THR A 134 -4.89 -23.14 -9.35
N GLU A 135 -5.71 -23.92 -10.04
CA GLU A 135 -6.35 -23.53 -11.31
C GLU A 135 -5.35 -23.07 -12.39
N GLY A 136 -4.16 -23.69 -12.44
CA GLY A 136 -3.10 -23.34 -13.38
C GLY A 136 -2.26 -22.11 -12.99
N ILE A 137 -2.64 -21.37 -11.95
CA ILE A 137 -1.96 -20.20 -11.43
C ILE A 137 -0.97 -20.60 -10.33
N PRO A 138 0.27 -20.08 -10.34
CA PRO A 138 1.23 -20.36 -9.28
C PRO A 138 0.73 -19.85 -7.92
N ASN A 139 0.91 -20.68 -6.89
CA ASN A 139 0.78 -20.25 -5.51
C ASN A 139 2.16 -19.74 -5.07
N ASP A 140 2.31 -18.46 -4.87
CA ASP A 140 3.59 -17.83 -4.57
C ASP A 140 3.66 -17.42 -3.10
N LEU A 141 4.65 -17.96 -2.38
CA LEU A 141 5.14 -17.40 -1.12
C LEU A 141 6.25 -16.42 -1.45
N SER A 142 6.12 -15.19 -1.01
CA SER A 142 7.03 -14.10 -1.39
C SER A 142 7.57 -13.40 -0.16
N PHE A 143 8.87 -13.07 -0.21
CA PHE A 143 9.55 -12.26 0.80
C PHE A 143 10.16 -11.06 0.10
N GLY A 144 10.06 -9.89 0.71
CA GLY A 144 10.56 -8.64 0.16
C GLY A 144 11.37 -7.85 1.18
N LEU A 145 12.44 -7.26 0.71
CA LEU A 145 13.22 -6.25 1.44
C LEU A 145 13.25 -4.98 0.60
N ALA A 146 13.14 -3.85 1.27
CA ALA A 146 13.30 -2.57 0.61
C ALA A 146 14.15 -1.62 1.44
N MET A 147 14.92 -0.82 0.75
CA MET A 147 15.62 0.34 1.31
C MET A 147 14.81 1.58 0.92
N THR A 148 14.47 2.38 1.90
CA THR A 148 13.80 3.66 1.74
C THR A 148 14.73 4.76 2.20
N ALA A 149 14.74 5.88 1.49
CA ALA A 149 15.44 7.07 1.95
C ALA A 149 14.58 8.29 1.61
N TYR A 150 14.39 9.17 2.57
CA TYR A 150 13.60 10.37 2.37
C TYR A 150 14.14 11.56 3.15
N GLN A 151 13.89 12.73 2.61
CA GLN A 151 14.09 14.00 3.27
C GLN A 151 12.79 14.37 4.00
N PHE A 152 12.90 14.58 5.30
CA PHE A 152 11.85 15.15 6.11
C PHE A 152 12.15 16.63 6.31
N ALA A 153 11.22 17.50 5.95
CA ALA A 153 11.36 18.95 6.07
C ALA A 153 10.14 19.56 6.76
N VAL A 154 10.35 20.61 7.53
CA VAL A 154 9.30 21.41 8.17
C VAL A 154 9.33 22.82 7.61
N ASN A 155 8.23 23.27 7.04
CA ASN A 155 8.08 24.62 6.51
C ASN A 155 7.52 25.56 7.58
N TYR A 156 8.38 26.37 8.16
CA TYR A 156 7.99 27.34 9.20
C TYR A 156 7.43 28.66 8.64
N LYS A 157 7.49 28.90 7.31
CA LYS A 157 7.11 30.18 6.71
C LYS A 157 5.65 30.55 6.93
N ASP A 158 4.81 29.54 7.06
CA ASP A 158 3.35 29.70 7.22
C ASP A 158 2.91 29.66 8.68
N LEU A 159 3.85 29.54 9.63
CA LEU A 159 3.57 29.58 11.05
C LEU A 159 3.71 30.97 11.63
N ILE A 160 2.77 31.33 12.48
CA ILE A 160 2.89 32.52 13.35
C ILE A 160 3.73 32.11 14.55
N TYR A 161 5.00 32.45 14.56
CA TYR A 161 5.92 32.16 15.66
C TYR A 161 6.72 33.38 16.04
N ASP A 162 7.26 33.41 17.25
CA ASP A 162 8.16 34.44 17.71
C ASP A 162 9.51 34.31 16.99
N LYS A 163 9.85 35.27 16.16
CA LYS A 163 11.13 35.33 15.41
C LYS A 163 12.36 35.39 16.32
N ALA A 164 12.15 35.76 17.59
CA ALA A 164 13.22 35.81 18.59
C ALA A 164 13.47 34.46 19.28
N ASP A 165 12.67 33.40 18.98
CA ASP A 165 12.87 32.08 19.54
C ASP A 165 14.17 31.46 19.00
N PRO A 166 15.21 31.27 19.83
CA PRO A 166 16.48 30.70 19.42
C PRO A 166 16.35 29.28 18.90
N LEU A 167 15.30 28.55 19.33
CA LEU A 167 15.06 27.16 18.93
C LEU A 167 14.72 27.06 17.45
N LEU A 168 14.10 28.04 16.85
CA LEU A 168 13.69 28.04 15.44
C LEU A 168 14.76 28.57 14.50
N ASN A 169 15.72 29.34 15.03
CA ASN A 169 16.79 29.93 14.21
C ASN A 169 18.04 29.05 14.09
N SER A 170 18.15 28.00 14.91
CA SER A 170 19.38 27.19 15.05
C SER A 170 19.32 25.82 14.41
N TYR A 171 18.21 25.41 13.79
CA TYR A 171 18.01 24.03 13.34
C TYR A 171 17.93 23.85 11.85
N ASP A 172 18.51 22.76 11.38
CA ASP A 172 18.31 22.26 10.04
C ASP A 172 16.82 22.00 9.80
N GLN A 173 16.26 22.74 8.86
CA GLN A 173 14.84 22.64 8.46
C GLN A 173 14.52 21.34 7.75
N SER A 174 15.53 20.48 7.53
CA SER A 174 15.37 19.21 6.86
C SER A 174 16.36 18.17 7.34
N VAL A 175 15.91 16.93 7.47
CA VAL A 175 16.73 15.76 7.87
C VAL A 175 16.56 14.66 6.83
N PHE A 176 17.67 14.04 6.44
CA PHE A 176 17.68 12.86 5.57
C PHE A 176 17.61 11.57 6.40
N ILE A 177 16.65 10.72 6.14
CA ILE A 177 16.35 9.53 6.92
C ILE A 177 16.41 8.29 6.01
N PRO A 178 17.46 7.48 6.13
CA PRO A 178 17.48 6.14 5.53
C PRO A 178 16.75 5.15 6.42
N ASP A 179 16.00 4.22 5.84
CA ASP A 179 15.31 3.16 6.56
C ASP A 179 15.18 1.88 5.71
N PHE A 180 14.73 0.80 6.34
CA PHE A 180 14.46 -0.47 5.69
C PHE A 180 13.04 -0.92 5.96
N ASN A 181 12.48 -1.63 4.97
CA ASN A 181 11.16 -2.22 5.06
C ASN A 181 11.26 -3.72 4.74
N PHE A 182 10.46 -4.52 5.42
CA PHE A 182 10.34 -5.94 5.21
C PHE A 182 8.90 -6.29 4.83
N GLY A 183 8.73 -7.30 4.00
CA GLY A 183 7.42 -7.82 3.66
C GLY A 183 7.43 -9.32 3.41
N ALA A 184 6.32 -9.95 3.71
CA ALA A 184 6.03 -11.33 3.37
C ALA A 184 4.61 -11.43 2.83
N SER A 185 4.38 -12.32 1.86
CA SER A 185 3.03 -12.53 1.33
C SER A 185 2.86 -13.93 0.77
N PHE A 186 1.65 -14.42 0.84
CA PHE A 186 1.22 -15.63 0.18
C PHE A 186 0.05 -15.31 -0.74
N THR A 187 0.16 -15.68 -2.00
CA THR A 187 -0.83 -15.36 -3.04
C THR A 187 -1.20 -16.60 -3.82
N THR A 188 -2.48 -16.83 -4.02
CA THR A 188 -3.04 -17.89 -4.86
C THR A 188 -3.99 -17.27 -5.90
N SER A 189 -4.64 -18.11 -6.71
CA SER A 189 -5.71 -17.64 -7.63
C SER A 189 -6.92 -17.08 -6.89
N ARG A 190 -7.20 -17.57 -5.67
CA ARG A 190 -8.44 -17.27 -4.94
C ARG A 190 -8.26 -16.36 -3.75
N TYR A 191 -7.10 -16.35 -3.11
CA TYR A 191 -6.87 -15.54 -1.91
C TYR A 191 -5.43 -15.07 -1.82
N TYR A 192 -5.24 -14.01 -1.08
CA TYR A 192 -3.93 -13.50 -0.73
C TYR A 192 -3.90 -13.05 0.72
N VAL A 193 -2.73 -13.15 1.32
CA VAL A 193 -2.40 -12.58 2.62
C VAL A 193 -1.03 -11.93 2.51
N GLY A 194 -0.87 -10.75 3.07
CA GLY A 194 0.40 -10.02 3.08
C GLY A 194 0.64 -9.38 4.44
N PHE A 195 1.87 -9.44 4.89
CA PHE A 195 2.37 -8.76 6.08
C PHE A 195 3.53 -7.87 5.69
N ALA A 196 3.59 -6.65 6.21
CA ALA A 196 4.73 -5.78 6.02
C ALA A 196 5.06 -4.99 7.28
N MET A 197 6.33 -4.67 7.42
CA MET A 197 6.87 -3.80 8.46
C MET A 197 7.66 -2.71 7.75
N THR A 198 7.39 -1.46 8.11
CA THR A 198 8.13 -0.30 7.59
C THR A 198 8.80 0.46 8.74
N ASN A 199 9.81 1.24 8.39
CA ASN A 199 10.62 2.01 9.34
C ASN A 199 11.29 1.10 10.38
N LEU A 200 12.01 0.08 9.91
CA LEU A 200 12.65 -0.93 10.78
C LEU A 200 13.77 -0.33 11.63
N LEU A 201 14.51 0.65 11.11
CA LEU A 201 15.58 1.31 11.85
C LEU A 201 15.04 2.37 12.82
N ARG A 202 13.77 2.76 12.69
CA ARG A 202 13.13 3.77 13.52
C ARG A 202 13.98 5.04 13.62
N GLY A 203 14.33 5.60 12.46
CA GLY A 203 15.20 6.77 12.37
C GLY A 203 14.75 7.86 13.34
N SER A 204 15.72 8.42 14.09
CA SER A 204 15.44 9.49 15.05
C SER A 204 15.34 10.80 14.33
N ILE A 205 14.20 11.47 14.39
CA ILE A 205 14.02 12.84 13.93
C ILE A 205 14.32 13.75 15.12
N LEU A 206 15.42 14.48 15.04
CA LEU A 206 15.77 15.53 16.01
C LEU A 206 15.16 16.85 15.47
N ILE A 207 14.05 17.26 16.05
CA ILE A 207 13.44 18.58 15.80
C ILE A 207 13.51 19.33 17.13
N GLY A 208 14.33 20.37 17.19
CA GLY A 208 14.49 21.18 18.39
C GLY A 208 15.74 20.86 19.24
N ASP A 209 15.83 21.44 20.43
CA ASP A 209 17.00 21.45 21.31
C ASP A 209 17.76 20.12 21.40
N THR A 210 19.10 20.19 21.37
CA THR A 210 20.02 19.05 21.54
C THR A 210 19.91 18.34 22.88
N SER A 211 19.31 18.97 23.87
CA SER A 211 18.94 18.39 25.17
C SER A 211 17.60 17.63 25.12
N GLY A 212 16.87 17.71 24.00
CA GLY A 212 15.54 17.16 23.86
C GLY A 212 15.50 15.64 23.72
N THR A 213 14.37 15.07 24.08
CA THR A 213 14.08 13.65 23.93
C THR A 213 14.08 13.27 22.44
N LYS A 214 14.96 12.36 22.03
CA LYS A 214 14.96 11.79 20.67
C LYS A 214 13.60 11.20 20.39
N ARG A 215 12.85 11.78 19.45
CA ARG A 215 11.60 11.19 18.95
C ARG A 215 11.97 10.21 17.84
N SER A 216 11.87 8.93 18.14
CA SER A 216 12.00 7.87 17.13
C SER A 216 10.74 7.82 16.28
N GLU A 217 10.89 7.65 14.97
CA GLU A 217 9.74 7.29 14.14
C GLU A 217 9.15 5.95 14.59
N LEU A 218 7.84 5.88 14.59
CA LEU A 218 7.15 4.63 14.92
C LEU A 218 7.23 3.66 13.75
N GLY A 219 7.60 2.42 14.03
CA GLY A 219 7.46 1.36 13.05
C GLY A 219 6.00 1.14 12.71
N ASN A 220 5.68 0.97 11.43
CA ASN A 220 4.33 0.63 11.02
C ASN A 220 4.25 -0.83 10.58
N TYR A 221 3.17 -1.47 10.98
CA TYR A 221 2.84 -2.85 10.68
C TYR A 221 1.59 -2.88 9.83
N PHE A 222 1.64 -3.62 8.73
CA PHE A 222 0.52 -3.74 7.80
C PHE A 222 0.16 -5.21 7.65
N LEU A 223 -1.12 -5.51 7.73
CA LEU A 223 -1.67 -6.81 7.38
C LEU A 223 -2.73 -6.61 6.30
N THR A 224 -2.60 -7.34 5.20
CA THR A 224 -3.57 -7.30 4.09
C THR A 224 -4.06 -8.69 3.80
N GLY A 225 -5.32 -8.82 3.44
CA GLY A 225 -5.87 -10.10 3.00
C GLY A 225 -7.16 -9.94 2.21
N GLY A 226 -7.40 -10.83 1.28
CA GLY A 226 -8.62 -10.84 0.49
C GLY A 226 -8.88 -12.20 -0.13
N VAL A 227 -10.15 -12.45 -0.46
CA VAL A 227 -10.62 -13.69 -1.07
C VAL A 227 -11.50 -13.36 -2.26
N LYS A 228 -11.28 -14.05 -3.39
CA LYS A 228 -12.08 -13.91 -4.61
C LYS A 228 -13.12 -14.99 -4.69
N PHE A 229 -14.36 -14.59 -4.83
CA PHE A 229 -15.51 -15.46 -5.01
C PHE A 229 -16.09 -15.24 -6.42
N PRO A 230 -15.81 -16.13 -7.41
CA PRO A 230 -16.50 -16.07 -8.69
C PRO A 230 -17.96 -16.46 -8.48
N LEU A 231 -18.88 -15.54 -8.75
CA LEU A 231 -20.33 -15.77 -8.66
C LEU A 231 -20.90 -16.32 -9.98
N SER A 232 -20.35 -15.87 -11.10
CA SER A 232 -20.72 -16.31 -12.45
C SER A 232 -19.51 -16.17 -13.37
N ALA A 233 -19.70 -16.48 -14.67
CA ALA A 233 -18.66 -16.29 -15.68
C ALA A 233 -18.20 -14.82 -15.81
N ASP A 234 -19.09 -13.87 -15.51
CA ASP A 234 -18.83 -12.44 -15.67
C ASP A 234 -18.60 -11.69 -14.35
N TRP A 235 -19.03 -12.25 -13.22
CA TRP A 235 -19.00 -11.54 -11.93
C TRP A 235 -18.14 -12.23 -10.90
N THR A 236 -17.26 -11.46 -10.26
CA THR A 236 -16.44 -11.88 -9.12
C THR A 236 -16.59 -10.88 -7.99
N ILE A 237 -16.78 -11.35 -6.76
CA ILE A 237 -16.76 -10.51 -5.54
C ILE A 237 -15.47 -10.79 -4.79
N GLU A 238 -14.88 -9.73 -4.27
CA GLU A 238 -13.65 -9.79 -3.47
C GLU A 238 -13.83 -8.99 -2.17
N PRO A 239 -14.23 -9.64 -1.07
CA PRO A 239 -14.04 -9.09 0.25
C PRO A 239 -12.55 -9.07 0.61
N SER A 240 -12.09 -7.99 1.23
CA SER A 240 -10.71 -7.82 1.68
C SER A 240 -10.64 -6.98 2.94
N ALA A 241 -9.56 -7.16 3.68
CA ALA A 241 -9.24 -6.41 4.87
C ALA A 241 -7.82 -5.87 4.81
N PHE A 242 -7.63 -4.67 5.30
CA PHE A 242 -6.35 -4.04 5.50
C PHE A 242 -6.28 -3.52 6.93
N ILE A 243 -5.22 -3.87 7.64
CA ILE A 243 -4.99 -3.43 9.01
C ILE A 243 -3.64 -2.73 9.04
N LYS A 244 -3.62 -1.54 9.59
CA LYS A 244 -2.43 -0.76 9.87
C LYS A 244 -2.33 -0.60 11.38
N ALA A 245 -1.19 -0.91 11.95
CA ALA A 245 -0.85 -0.61 13.33
C ALA A 245 0.41 0.26 13.36
N SER A 246 0.37 1.32 14.12
CA SER A 246 1.54 2.15 14.43
C SER A 246 2.02 1.75 15.81
N ASP A 247 3.28 1.32 15.92
CA ASP A 247 3.90 0.75 17.10
C ASP A 247 3.60 -0.74 17.36
N MET A 248 4.60 -1.40 17.95
CA MET A 248 4.63 -2.84 18.25
C MET A 248 3.56 -3.28 19.26
N PHE A 249 3.05 -2.34 20.06
CA PHE A 249 2.01 -2.61 21.08
C PHE A 249 0.60 -2.39 20.55
N PHE A 250 0.42 -2.16 19.24
CA PHE A 250 -0.89 -1.94 18.60
C PHE A 250 -1.73 -0.84 19.26
N LYS A 251 -1.08 0.19 19.78
CA LYS A 251 -1.74 1.32 20.46
C LYS A 251 -2.64 2.13 19.53
N SER A 252 -2.31 2.16 18.23
CA SER A 252 -3.11 2.81 17.20
C SER A 252 -3.34 1.83 16.07
N VAL A 253 -4.53 1.30 15.97
CA VAL A 253 -4.94 0.36 14.91
C VAL A 253 -5.99 1.02 14.05
N GLN A 254 -5.78 0.99 12.74
CA GLN A 254 -6.74 1.38 11.73
C GLN A 254 -7.04 0.18 10.84
N MET A 255 -8.31 -0.06 10.54
CA MET A 255 -8.75 -1.17 9.74
C MET A 255 -9.66 -0.68 8.63
N ASP A 256 -9.41 -1.16 7.41
CA ASP A 256 -10.27 -0.97 6.25
C ASP A 256 -10.90 -2.32 5.89
N LEU A 257 -12.22 -2.40 5.89
CA LEU A 257 -12.99 -3.54 5.40
C LEU A 257 -13.60 -3.18 4.06
N THR A 258 -13.19 -3.88 3.02
CA THR A 258 -13.54 -3.57 1.65
C THR A 258 -14.31 -4.71 1.00
N ALA A 259 -15.37 -4.40 0.29
CA ALA A 259 -16.06 -5.32 -0.62
C ALA A 259 -16.05 -4.73 -2.02
N ARG A 260 -15.49 -5.48 -3.00
CA ARG A 260 -15.43 -5.10 -4.41
C ARG A 260 -16.13 -6.13 -5.28
N ALA A 261 -16.78 -5.65 -6.31
CA ALA A 261 -17.36 -6.47 -7.37
C ALA A 261 -16.65 -6.15 -8.68
N TYR A 262 -16.28 -7.20 -9.42
CA TYR A 262 -15.67 -7.11 -10.73
C TYR A 262 -16.66 -7.62 -11.78
N TYR A 263 -16.76 -6.89 -12.88
CA TYR A 263 -17.50 -7.30 -14.06
C TYR A 263 -16.53 -7.55 -15.22
N LYS A 264 -16.52 -8.79 -15.71
CA LYS A 264 -15.60 -9.27 -16.77
C LYS A 264 -14.11 -9.01 -16.50
N GLU A 265 -13.76 -8.82 -15.24
CA GLU A 265 -12.43 -8.45 -14.77
C GLU A 265 -11.89 -7.11 -15.34
N ASP A 266 -12.66 -6.43 -16.15
CA ASP A 266 -12.27 -5.17 -16.79
C ASP A 266 -12.85 -3.95 -16.06
N TYR A 267 -13.93 -4.13 -15.32
CA TYR A 267 -14.56 -3.06 -14.54
C TYR A 267 -14.71 -3.50 -13.09
N TRP A 268 -14.51 -2.59 -12.17
CA TRP A 268 -14.78 -2.87 -10.76
C TRP A 268 -15.36 -1.66 -10.04
N ALA A 269 -16.17 -1.96 -9.04
CA ALA A 269 -16.66 -0.99 -8.09
C ALA A 269 -16.69 -1.62 -6.70
N GLY A 270 -16.59 -0.80 -5.66
CA GLY A 270 -16.60 -1.30 -4.30
C GLY A 270 -16.83 -0.22 -3.26
N VAL A 271 -17.01 -0.68 -2.04
CA VAL A 271 -17.13 0.15 -0.85
C VAL A 271 -16.16 -0.37 0.20
N SER A 272 -15.49 0.54 0.87
CA SER A 272 -14.64 0.25 2.02
C SER A 272 -15.10 1.06 3.22
N TRP A 273 -15.11 0.43 4.37
CA TRP A 273 -15.32 1.09 5.65
C TRP A 273 -13.98 1.15 6.38
N ARG A 274 -13.53 2.38 6.64
CA ARG A 274 -12.34 2.66 7.44
C ARG A 274 -12.75 3.02 8.84
N THR A 275 -12.24 2.27 9.82
CA THR A 275 -12.59 2.45 11.23
C THR A 275 -12.30 3.88 11.69
N ASN A 276 -13.31 4.52 12.30
CA ASN A 276 -13.26 5.85 12.90
C ASN A 276 -12.79 6.98 11.96
N ASP A 277 -12.89 6.78 10.63
CA ASP A 277 -12.40 7.77 9.67
C ASP A 277 -13.40 8.02 8.53
N ALA A 278 -13.64 7.05 7.66
CA ALA A 278 -14.36 7.30 6.42
C ALA A 278 -15.12 6.08 5.87
N ILE A 279 -16.10 6.34 5.01
CA ILE A 279 -16.63 5.39 4.02
C ILE A 279 -15.99 5.75 2.67
N ILE A 280 -15.42 4.76 1.99
CA ILE A 280 -14.68 4.94 0.76
C ILE A 280 -15.45 4.27 -0.38
N LEU A 281 -15.73 5.02 -1.41
CA LEU A 281 -16.27 4.53 -2.67
C LEU A 281 -15.10 4.28 -3.63
N LEU A 282 -15.03 3.09 -4.19
CA LEU A 282 -13.98 2.62 -5.07
C LEU A 282 -14.56 2.32 -6.45
N MET A 283 -13.90 2.77 -7.50
CA MET A 283 -14.24 2.36 -8.85
C MET A 283 -12.99 2.31 -9.73
N GLY A 284 -13.07 1.53 -10.79
CA GLY A 284 -12.01 1.51 -11.76
C GLY A 284 -12.35 0.68 -13.00
N LEU A 285 -11.49 0.82 -13.97
CA LEU A 285 -11.59 0.15 -15.24
C LEU A 285 -10.22 -0.21 -15.80
N LYS A 286 -10.21 -1.26 -16.60
CA LYS A 286 -9.07 -1.70 -17.38
C LYS A 286 -9.41 -1.56 -18.86
N TYR A 287 -8.51 -0.92 -19.59
CA TYR A 287 -8.58 -0.81 -21.04
C TYR A 287 -7.23 -1.23 -21.65
N ASP A 288 -7.20 -2.37 -22.35
CA ASP A 288 -5.99 -3.03 -22.86
C ASP A 288 -4.95 -3.24 -21.73
N ARG A 289 -3.92 -2.45 -21.69
CA ARG A 289 -2.83 -2.49 -20.69
C ARG A 289 -2.88 -1.35 -19.68
N PHE A 290 -3.86 -0.46 -19.79
CA PHE A 290 -4.07 0.66 -18.91
C PHE A 290 -5.11 0.30 -17.84
N TYR A 291 -4.84 0.74 -16.61
CA TYR A 291 -5.74 0.60 -15.48
C TYR A 291 -5.97 1.98 -14.89
N PHE A 292 -7.22 2.32 -14.69
CA PHE A 292 -7.64 3.57 -14.09
C PHE A 292 -8.46 3.23 -12.85
N ALA A 293 -8.14 3.86 -11.75
CA ALA A 293 -8.87 3.66 -10.51
C ALA A 293 -9.06 4.99 -9.79
N TYR A 294 -10.24 5.17 -9.22
CA TYR A 294 -10.60 6.34 -8.46
C TYR A 294 -11.21 5.92 -7.13
N ALA A 295 -10.85 6.61 -6.06
CA ALA A 295 -11.45 6.47 -4.75
C ALA A 295 -11.92 7.83 -4.25
N PHE A 296 -13.10 7.82 -3.62
CA PHE A 296 -13.66 8.94 -2.91
C PHE A 296 -13.89 8.56 -1.45
N ASP A 297 -13.19 9.24 -0.53
CA ASP A 297 -13.34 8.99 0.90
C ASP A 297 -14.31 10.02 1.48
N PHE A 298 -15.48 9.56 1.90
CA PHE A 298 -16.44 10.36 2.65
C PHE A 298 -16.09 10.30 4.14
N THR A 299 -15.52 11.38 4.65
CA THR A 299 -15.07 11.49 6.04
C THR A 299 -16.24 11.47 7.01
N LEU A 300 -16.19 10.64 8.05
CA LEU A 300 -17.22 10.51 9.08
C LEU A 300 -16.95 11.36 10.32
N THR A 301 -15.71 11.81 10.50
CA THR A 301 -15.29 12.64 11.65
C THR A 301 -15.77 14.08 11.51
N ASP A 302 -15.57 14.89 12.54
CA ASP A 302 -15.98 16.30 12.54
C ASP A 302 -15.34 17.18 11.45
N ILE A 303 -14.21 16.72 10.89
CA ILE A 303 -13.53 17.36 9.73
C ILE A 303 -14.48 17.45 8.52
N ARG A 304 -15.45 16.54 8.39
CA ARG A 304 -16.45 16.55 7.28
C ARG A 304 -17.18 17.90 7.12
N LYS A 305 -17.23 18.72 8.15
CA LYS A 305 -17.91 20.02 8.12
C LYS A 305 -17.12 21.08 7.32
N GLN A 306 -15.83 20.83 7.09
CA GLN A 306 -14.89 21.77 6.47
C GLN A 306 -14.21 21.21 5.22
N THR A 307 -14.60 20.02 4.76
CA THR A 307 -13.97 19.35 3.62
C THR A 307 -15.00 18.81 2.64
N PHE A 308 -14.62 18.74 1.37
CA PHE A 308 -15.36 18.06 0.32
C PHE A 308 -14.99 16.57 0.18
N GLY A 309 -14.34 15.99 1.21
CA GLY A 309 -13.87 14.62 1.21
C GLY A 309 -12.43 14.48 0.72
N SER A 310 -11.98 13.23 0.54
CA SER A 310 -10.65 12.96 -0.01
C SER A 310 -10.76 12.21 -1.33
N HIS A 311 -9.87 12.50 -2.25
CA HIS A 311 -9.86 11.97 -3.59
C HIS A 311 -8.54 11.26 -3.86
N GLU A 312 -8.59 10.07 -4.46
CA GLU A 312 -7.40 9.36 -4.89
C GLU A 312 -7.59 8.85 -6.31
N LEU A 313 -6.63 9.20 -7.17
CA LEU A 313 -6.56 8.72 -8.55
C LEU A 313 -5.32 7.85 -8.70
N SER A 314 -5.50 6.67 -9.28
CA SER A 314 -4.39 5.78 -9.65
C SER A 314 -4.48 5.40 -11.11
N VAL A 315 -3.36 5.51 -11.82
CA VAL A 315 -3.22 5.09 -13.22
C VAL A 315 -2.07 4.13 -13.30
N ALA A 316 -2.29 2.94 -13.87
CA ALA A 316 -1.22 1.98 -14.08
C ALA A 316 -1.16 1.53 -15.54
N VAL A 317 0.06 1.22 -15.98
CA VAL A 317 0.32 0.59 -17.28
C VAL A 317 1.10 -0.69 -17.04
N LYS A 318 0.59 -1.80 -17.59
CA LYS A 318 1.22 -3.13 -17.47
C LYS A 318 1.77 -3.59 -18.80
N PHE A 319 3.04 -4.00 -18.79
CA PHE A 319 3.76 -4.49 -19.95
C PHE A 319 4.19 -5.94 -19.73
N GLY A 320 4.22 -6.73 -20.80
CA GLY A 320 4.75 -8.10 -20.79
C GLY A 320 3.88 -9.08 -21.56
N GLU A 321 4.49 -10.14 -22.08
CA GLU A 321 3.77 -11.17 -22.86
C GLU A 321 2.82 -11.99 -22.00
N SER A 322 3.08 -12.09 -20.72
CA SER A 322 2.19 -12.73 -19.74
C SER A 322 0.87 -12.00 -19.55
N ALA A 323 0.80 -10.70 -19.89
CA ALA A 323 -0.41 -9.88 -19.78
C ALA A 323 -1.61 -10.44 -20.53
N ARG A 324 -1.38 -11.14 -21.64
CA ARG A 324 -2.45 -11.76 -22.44
C ARG A 324 -2.81 -13.19 -22.02
N ARG A 325 -1.90 -13.91 -21.35
CA ARG A 325 -2.09 -15.32 -21.00
C ARG A 325 -2.74 -15.56 -19.65
N TYR A 326 -2.64 -14.60 -18.73
CA TYR A 326 -3.14 -14.74 -17.36
C TYR A 326 -4.05 -13.57 -17.00
N ARG A 327 -5.23 -13.51 -17.64
CA ARG A 327 -6.30 -12.56 -17.26
C ARG A 327 -6.69 -12.65 -15.77
N TRP A 328 -6.41 -13.78 -15.15
CA TRP A 328 -6.76 -14.12 -13.76
C TRP A 328 -5.80 -13.61 -12.69
N ILE A 329 -4.55 -13.27 -13.07
CA ILE A 329 -3.53 -12.82 -12.12
C ILE A 329 -3.66 -11.31 -11.85
N ASN A 330 -4.66 -10.67 -12.39
CA ASN A 330 -4.98 -9.33 -11.98
C ASN A 330 -5.53 -9.39 -10.56
N ALA A 331 -4.62 -9.48 -9.59
CA ALA A 331 -4.94 -9.36 -8.19
C ALA A 331 -5.17 -7.89 -7.89
N TYR A 332 -6.32 -7.40 -8.24
CA TYR A 332 -6.88 -6.16 -7.75
C TYR A 332 -8.22 -6.43 -7.15
#